data_14f4490218be642531b8ef2326cdf88d
#
_entry.id   14f4490218be642531b8ef2326cdf88d
#
_cell.length_a   1.000
_cell.length_b   1.000
_cell.length_c   1.000
_cell.angle_alpha   90.00
_cell.angle_beta   90.00
_cell.angle_gamma   90.00
#
_symmetry.space_group_name_H-M   'P 1'
#
loop_
_entity.id
_entity.type
_entity.pdbx_description
1 polymer ?
#
loop_
_entity_poly.entity_id
_entity_poly.type
_entity_poly.pdbx_seq_one_letter_code
_entity_poly.pdbx_strand_id
1 'polypeptide(L)'
;PDIIASLDRWMTASKAELVISRLWARFAPHFCKLGKTDKRIISVPDAGGTLRLGKSDLILLPAHFMHAEGNFQFYDPVSKILFSGDLGVSLVSGAQAARPVTDLAEALPQMEAFHRRYMVSNKILRYWAVMVRGLDIDMIVPQHGAPIKGKHAVAQFINWAENLSCGIDLMTTNNYRVPDQPIALAA
;
A
#
# COMPACT_ATOMS: atom_id res chain seq x y z
N PRO A 1 -10.80 -4.69 0.96
CA PRO A 1 -11.62 -5.36 1.99
C PRO A 1 -10.94 -5.35 3.36
N ASP A 2 -9.64 -5.57 3.44
CA ASP A 2 -8.88 -5.76 4.67
C ASP A 2 -8.99 -4.55 5.62
N ILE A 3 -8.97 -3.36 5.07
CA ILE A 3 -9.00 -2.11 5.84
C ILE A 3 -10.43 -1.76 6.22
N ILE A 4 -11.36 -1.82 5.25
CA ILE A 4 -12.73 -1.37 5.45
C ILE A 4 -13.57 -2.34 6.30
N ALA A 5 -13.23 -3.63 6.31
CA ALA A 5 -13.99 -4.66 7.00
C ALA A 5 -14.14 -4.42 8.51
N SER A 6 -13.16 -3.79 9.14
CA SER A 6 -13.19 -3.46 10.58
C SER A 6 -13.64 -2.04 10.89
N LEU A 7 -13.97 -1.23 9.88
CA LEU A 7 -14.28 0.19 10.06
C LEU A 7 -15.43 0.43 11.04
N ASP A 8 -16.58 -0.24 10.86
CA ASP A 8 -17.73 -0.08 11.75
C ASP A 8 -17.40 -0.42 13.21
N ARG A 9 -16.57 -1.45 13.42
CA ARG A 9 -16.12 -1.83 14.76
C ARG A 9 -15.31 -0.72 15.42
N TRP A 10 -14.34 -0.14 14.71
CA TRP A 10 -13.53 0.98 15.19
C TRP A 10 -14.38 2.22 15.47
N MET A 11 -15.24 2.60 14.53
CA MET A 11 -16.09 3.77 14.66
C MET A 11 -17.15 3.62 15.76
N THR A 12 -17.55 2.38 16.09
CA THR A 12 -18.50 2.09 17.17
C THR A 12 -17.82 2.01 18.54
N ALA A 13 -16.64 1.36 18.62
CA ALA A 13 -15.98 1.06 19.90
C ALA A 13 -15.04 2.18 20.40
N SER A 14 -14.76 3.19 19.58
CA SER A 14 -13.79 4.23 19.92
C SER A 14 -14.23 5.62 19.46
N LYS A 15 -13.43 6.64 19.82
CA LYS A 15 -13.54 8.01 19.30
C LYS A 15 -12.55 8.27 18.16
N ALA A 16 -11.99 7.24 17.53
CA ALA A 16 -11.03 7.37 16.45
C ALA A 16 -11.61 8.15 15.27
N GLU A 17 -10.78 8.92 14.60
CA GLU A 17 -11.09 9.56 13.33
C GLU A 17 -10.60 8.70 12.18
N LEU A 18 -11.32 8.72 11.06
CA LEU A 18 -10.97 8.03 9.84
C LEU A 18 -10.22 8.98 8.91
N VAL A 19 -8.95 8.71 8.68
CA VAL A 19 -8.14 9.40 7.66
C VAL A 19 -8.22 8.58 6.38
N ILE A 20 -8.77 9.16 5.31
CA ILE A 20 -9.05 8.43 4.07
C ILE A 20 -8.89 9.35 2.86
N SER A 21 -8.50 8.79 1.72
CA SER A 21 -8.50 9.51 0.45
C SER A 21 -9.83 10.22 0.19
N ARG A 22 -9.76 11.45 -0.32
CA ARG A 22 -10.94 12.19 -0.78
C ARG A 22 -11.77 11.39 -1.78
N LEU A 23 -11.14 10.61 -2.61
CA LEU A 23 -11.80 9.74 -3.58
C LEU A 23 -12.78 8.75 -2.91
N TRP A 24 -12.41 8.20 -1.76
CA TRP A 24 -13.17 7.17 -1.05
C TRP A 24 -13.99 7.70 0.13
N ALA A 25 -13.77 8.94 0.57
CA ALA A 25 -14.38 9.51 1.77
C ALA A 25 -15.92 9.42 1.77
N ARG A 26 -16.55 9.65 0.60
CA ARG A 26 -18.01 9.57 0.45
C ARG A 26 -18.60 8.17 0.61
N PHE A 27 -17.77 7.13 0.42
CA PHE A 27 -18.23 5.74 0.50
C PHE A 27 -18.08 5.17 1.91
N ALA A 28 -17.17 5.70 2.73
CA ALA A 28 -16.91 5.20 4.08
C ALA A 28 -18.17 5.08 4.97
N PRO A 29 -19.11 6.06 4.97
CA PRO A 29 -20.34 5.95 5.76
C PRO A 29 -21.20 4.72 5.45
N HIS A 30 -21.15 4.22 4.20
CA HIS A 30 -21.95 3.05 3.79
C HIS A 30 -21.50 1.74 4.45
N PHE A 31 -20.30 1.72 5.03
CA PHE A 31 -19.73 0.56 5.74
C PHE A 31 -19.89 0.65 7.26
N CYS A 32 -20.58 1.69 7.76
CA CYS A 32 -20.75 1.94 9.18
C CYS A 32 -22.22 2.09 9.54
N LYS A 33 -22.55 1.86 10.81
CA LYS A 33 -23.86 2.20 11.35
C LYS A 33 -24.11 3.69 11.21
N LEU A 34 -25.37 4.05 11.00
CA LEU A 34 -25.81 5.43 10.80
C LEU A 34 -25.26 6.36 11.90
N GLY A 35 -24.70 7.49 11.50
CA GLY A 35 -24.17 8.53 12.37
C GLY A 35 -22.80 8.25 12.98
N LYS A 36 -22.23 7.05 12.81
CA LYS A 36 -20.92 6.70 13.44
C LYS A 36 -19.73 7.41 12.82
N THR A 37 -19.85 7.85 11.58
CA THR A 37 -18.79 8.59 10.85
C THR A 37 -18.97 10.11 10.87
N ASP A 38 -20.07 10.60 11.46
CA ASP A 38 -20.38 12.03 11.46
C ASP A 38 -19.27 12.86 12.11
N LYS A 39 -18.74 13.84 11.35
CA LYS A 39 -17.63 14.71 11.76
C LYS A 39 -16.34 13.97 12.17
N ARG A 40 -16.18 12.73 11.72
CA ARG A 40 -15.03 11.88 12.08
C ARG A 40 -14.24 11.42 10.85
N ILE A 41 -14.48 12.01 9.69
CA ILE A 41 -13.75 11.70 8.46
C ILE A 41 -12.81 12.87 8.15
N ILE A 42 -11.52 12.57 8.08
CA ILE A 42 -10.47 13.48 7.59
C ILE A 42 -10.17 13.06 6.15
N SER A 43 -10.58 13.92 5.22
CA SER A 43 -10.43 13.67 3.78
C SER A 43 -9.08 14.16 3.28
N VAL A 44 -8.25 13.24 2.79
CA VAL A 44 -6.91 13.53 2.28
C VAL A 44 -6.99 13.92 0.79
N PRO A 45 -6.47 15.09 0.39
CA PRO A 45 -6.39 15.47 -1.03
C PRO A 45 -5.36 14.61 -1.77
N ASP A 46 -5.49 14.48 -3.10
CA ASP A 46 -4.62 13.64 -3.92
C ASP A 46 -3.12 13.96 -3.81
N ALA A 47 -2.77 15.21 -3.53
CA ALA A 47 -1.40 15.62 -3.30
C ALA A 47 -0.79 15.12 -1.97
N GLY A 48 -1.60 14.48 -1.12
CA GLY A 48 -1.19 14.11 0.23
C GLY A 48 -1.19 15.29 1.19
N GLY A 49 -0.39 15.23 2.22
CA GLY A 49 -0.30 16.28 3.24
C GLY A 49 0.39 15.81 4.51
N THR A 50 0.22 16.58 5.56
CA THR A 50 0.77 16.28 6.89
C THR A 50 -0.36 16.07 7.88
N LEU A 51 -0.27 15.02 8.69
CA LEU A 51 -1.23 14.71 9.74
C LEU A 51 -0.55 14.76 11.09
N ARG A 52 -1.03 15.66 11.97
CA ARG A 52 -0.53 15.72 13.35
C ARG A 52 -0.99 14.51 14.15
N LEU A 53 -0.05 13.75 14.67
CA LEU A 53 -0.30 12.62 15.56
C LEU A 53 0.47 12.82 16.89
N GLY A 54 -0.23 13.32 17.89
CA GLY A 54 0.38 13.68 19.16
C GLY A 54 1.45 14.77 19.00
N LYS A 55 2.73 14.43 19.24
CA LYS A 55 3.87 15.35 19.10
C LYS A 55 4.59 15.24 17.74
N SER A 56 4.21 14.29 16.89
CA SER A 56 4.83 14.02 15.60
C SER A 56 3.90 14.39 14.47
N ASP A 57 4.47 14.68 13.31
CA ASP A 57 3.74 14.88 12.06
C ASP A 57 4.02 13.71 11.12
N LEU A 58 2.99 12.95 10.79
CA LEU A 58 3.05 11.95 9.73
C LEU A 58 2.91 12.62 8.38
N ILE A 59 3.75 12.24 7.43
CA ILE A 59 3.66 12.70 6.05
C ILE A 59 2.85 11.67 5.26
N LEU A 60 1.74 12.11 4.66
CA LEU A 60 0.88 11.29 3.81
C LEU A 60 1.36 11.46 2.38
N LEU A 61 2.03 10.44 1.87
CA LEU A 61 2.63 10.42 0.54
C LEU A 61 1.62 9.85 -0.47
N PRO A 62 1.41 10.50 -1.62
CA PRO A 62 0.57 9.93 -2.67
C PRO A 62 1.19 8.63 -3.20
N ALA A 63 0.40 7.57 -3.21
CA ALA A 63 0.77 6.25 -3.71
C ALA A 63 -0.32 5.69 -4.64
N HIS A 64 -0.95 6.60 -5.40
CA HIS A 64 -2.06 6.27 -6.28
C HIS A 64 -1.68 5.18 -7.27
N PHE A 65 -2.61 4.24 -7.46
CA PHE A 65 -2.41 3.07 -8.32
C PHE A 65 -1.36 2.06 -7.85
N MET A 66 -0.97 2.11 -6.56
CA MET A 66 -0.12 1.12 -5.91
C MET A 66 -0.82 0.44 -4.69
N HIS A 67 -1.83 -0.49 -4.77
CA HIS A 67 -2.46 -0.85 -6.06
C HIS A 67 -3.83 -0.17 -6.25
N ALA A 68 -4.40 0.52 -5.26
CA ALA A 68 -5.66 1.23 -5.38
C ALA A 68 -5.46 2.68 -5.87
N GLU A 69 -6.48 3.23 -6.56
CA GLU A 69 -6.43 4.56 -7.17
C GLU A 69 -6.20 5.69 -6.17
N GLY A 70 -6.76 5.56 -4.98
CA GLY A 70 -6.66 6.56 -3.91
C GLY A 70 -5.70 6.16 -2.80
N ASN A 71 -4.70 5.32 -3.08
CA ASN A 71 -3.76 4.85 -2.07
C ASN A 71 -2.82 5.95 -1.59
N PHE A 72 -2.51 5.91 -0.29
CA PHE A 72 -1.51 6.74 0.37
C PHE A 72 -0.58 5.87 1.20
N GLN A 73 0.64 6.34 1.37
CA GLN A 73 1.62 5.79 2.31
C GLN A 73 1.85 6.80 3.43
N PHE A 74 2.26 6.31 4.58
CA PHE A 74 2.51 7.15 5.75
C PHE A 74 4.00 7.09 6.10
N TYR A 75 4.67 8.22 6.08
CA TYR A 75 6.05 8.33 6.52
C TYR A 75 6.13 9.04 7.87
N ASP A 76 6.75 8.38 8.84
CA ASP A 76 7.10 8.99 10.12
C ASP A 76 8.56 9.43 10.10
N PRO A 77 8.85 10.74 10.04
CA PRO A 77 10.22 11.24 10.01
C PRO A 77 10.98 11.06 11.33
N VAL A 78 10.28 10.81 12.45
CA VAL A 78 10.91 10.58 13.74
C VAL A 78 11.48 9.17 13.84
N SER A 79 10.68 8.17 13.52
CA SER A 79 11.11 6.76 13.50
C SER A 79 11.78 6.37 12.18
N LYS A 80 11.70 7.22 11.14
CA LYS A 80 12.17 6.95 9.77
C LYS A 80 11.56 5.71 9.15
N ILE A 81 10.29 5.47 9.47
CA ILE A 81 9.52 4.34 8.97
C ILE A 81 8.56 4.80 7.89
N LEU A 82 8.57 4.10 6.75
CA LEU A 82 7.58 4.21 5.70
C LEU A 82 6.59 3.04 5.81
N PHE A 83 5.34 3.33 6.17
CA PHE A 83 4.22 2.39 6.10
C PHE A 83 3.68 2.40 4.67
N SER A 84 4.03 1.37 3.91
CA SER A 84 3.91 1.38 2.45
C SER A 84 2.63 0.73 1.90
N GLY A 85 1.70 0.30 2.75
CA GLY A 85 0.51 -0.42 2.30
C GLY A 85 0.91 -1.72 1.59
N ASP A 86 0.40 -1.95 0.40
CA ASP A 86 0.69 -3.19 -0.35
C ASP A 86 2.00 -3.15 -1.15
N LEU A 87 2.67 -2.02 -1.22
CA LEU A 87 4.00 -1.97 -1.82
C LEU A 87 5.04 -2.52 -0.84
N GLY A 88 5.65 -3.64 -1.17
CA GLY A 88 6.56 -4.39 -0.29
C GLY A 88 5.97 -5.69 0.26
N VAL A 89 4.73 -6.02 -0.09
CA VAL A 89 4.08 -7.29 0.29
C VAL A 89 4.97 -8.48 -0.05
N SER A 90 5.11 -9.40 0.90
CA SER A 90 5.75 -10.70 0.68
C SER A 90 4.83 -11.83 1.15
N LEU A 91 4.73 -12.87 0.32
CA LEU A 91 3.89 -14.04 0.59
C LEU A 91 4.68 -15.04 1.44
N VAL A 92 4.67 -14.84 2.74
CA VAL A 92 5.45 -15.59 3.72
C VAL A 92 4.59 -16.09 4.88
N SER A 93 5.06 -17.11 5.61
CA SER A 93 4.38 -17.57 6.83
C SER A 93 4.48 -16.53 7.96
N GLY A 94 3.61 -16.63 8.96
CA GLY A 94 3.62 -15.72 10.11
C GLY A 94 4.97 -15.62 10.82
N ALA A 95 5.68 -16.74 10.97
CA ALA A 95 7.01 -16.76 11.57
C ALA A 95 8.06 -16.03 10.71
N GLN A 96 7.95 -16.13 9.39
CA GLN A 96 8.80 -15.40 8.44
C GLN A 96 8.46 -13.92 8.38
N ALA A 97 7.17 -13.57 8.46
CA ALA A 97 6.72 -12.18 8.48
C ALA A 97 7.27 -11.38 9.67
N ALA A 98 7.59 -12.05 10.78
CA ALA A 98 8.21 -11.43 11.94
C ALA A 98 9.72 -11.15 11.78
N ARG A 99 10.36 -11.66 10.71
CA ARG A 99 11.80 -11.49 10.47
C ARG A 99 12.02 -10.40 9.43
N PRO A 100 12.69 -9.29 9.81
CA PRO A 100 12.97 -8.24 8.85
C PRO A 100 13.88 -8.73 7.69
N VAL A 101 13.55 -8.29 6.48
CA VAL A 101 14.38 -8.46 5.29
C VAL A 101 15.53 -7.46 5.36
N THR A 102 16.75 -7.93 5.38
CA THR A 102 17.99 -7.11 5.39
C THR A 102 18.76 -7.22 4.08
N ASP A 103 18.46 -8.23 3.26
CA ASP A 103 18.88 -8.35 1.87
C ASP A 103 17.67 -8.69 1.01
N LEU A 104 17.38 -7.85 0.03
CA LEU A 104 16.21 -8.01 -0.81
C LEU A 104 16.27 -9.26 -1.69
N ALA A 105 17.46 -9.71 -2.10
CA ALA A 105 17.61 -10.87 -2.98
C ALA A 105 16.94 -12.12 -2.40
N GLU A 106 16.97 -12.29 -1.07
CA GLU A 106 16.35 -13.41 -0.39
C GLU A 106 14.82 -13.35 -0.37
N ALA A 107 14.25 -12.14 -0.44
CA ALA A 107 12.80 -11.92 -0.35
C ALA A 107 12.10 -11.83 -1.72
N LEU A 108 12.82 -11.54 -2.79
CA LEU A 108 12.25 -11.33 -4.14
C LEU A 108 11.34 -12.45 -4.62
N PRO A 109 11.67 -13.76 -4.43
CA PRO A 109 10.79 -14.84 -4.87
C PRO A 109 9.39 -14.80 -4.25
N GLN A 110 9.26 -14.24 -3.03
CA GLN A 110 7.98 -14.12 -2.33
C GLN A 110 7.26 -12.80 -2.62
N MET A 111 7.92 -11.85 -3.28
CA MET A 111 7.41 -10.50 -3.52
C MET A 111 7.00 -10.25 -4.98
N GLU A 112 7.79 -10.74 -5.93
CA GLU A 112 7.72 -10.31 -7.33
C GLU A 112 6.37 -10.61 -7.99
N ALA A 113 5.82 -11.81 -7.80
CA ALA A 113 4.57 -12.21 -8.43
C ALA A 113 3.40 -11.29 -8.05
N PHE A 114 3.31 -10.92 -6.75
CA PHE A 114 2.31 -9.99 -6.26
C PHE A 114 2.45 -8.62 -6.94
N HIS A 115 3.65 -8.04 -6.91
CA HIS A 115 3.87 -6.69 -7.45
C HIS A 115 3.67 -6.64 -8.95
N ARG A 116 4.12 -7.66 -9.69
CA ARG A 116 3.89 -7.77 -11.13
C ARG A 116 2.39 -7.81 -11.48
N ARG A 117 1.57 -8.40 -10.63
CA ARG A 117 0.13 -8.53 -10.86
C ARG A 117 -0.66 -7.29 -10.46
N TYR A 118 -0.35 -6.71 -9.30
CA TYR A 118 -1.23 -5.73 -8.66
C TYR A 118 -0.78 -4.28 -8.79
N MET A 119 0.49 -3.99 -9.00
CA MET A 119 0.92 -2.62 -9.31
C MET A 119 0.54 -2.27 -10.75
N VAL A 120 0.06 -1.04 -10.96
CA VAL A 120 -0.55 -0.68 -12.26
C VAL A 120 0.48 -0.60 -13.39
N SER A 121 1.66 -0.02 -13.17
CA SER A 121 2.73 0.09 -14.17
C SER A 121 4.06 0.53 -13.57
N ASN A 122 5.14 0.23 -14.28
CA ASN A 122 6.48 0.73 -13.96
C ASN A 122 6.55 2.26 -13.89
N LYS A 123 5.78 2.95 -14.72
CA LYS A 123 5.76 4.42 -14.73
C LYS A 123 5.43 4.99 -13.34
N ILE A 124 4.42 4.42 -12.68
CA ILE A 124 4.00 4.86 -11.34
C ILE A 124 5.05 4.50 -10.30
N LEU A 125 5.64 3.30 -10.38
CA LEU A 125 6.70 2.87 -9.46
C LEU A 125 7.94 3.78 -9.57
N ARG A 126 8.29 4.23 -10.76
CA ARG A 126 9.39 5.19 -10.96
C ARG A 126 9.11 6.55 -10.33
N TYR A 127 7.88 7.08 -10.46
CA TYR A 127 7.50 8.33 -9.81
C TYR A 127 7.60 8.20 -8.29
N TRP A 128 7.11 7.09 -7.76
CA TRP A 128 7.24 6.76 -6.34
C TRP A 128 8.71 6.68 -5.91
N ALA A 129 9.54 5.96 -6.63
CA ALA A 129 10.96 5.80 -6.30
C ALA A 129 11.70 7.14 -6.25
N VAL A 130 11.45 8.03 -7.21
CA VAL A 130 12.02 9.40 -7.23
C VAL A 130 11.58 10.18 -5.98
N MET A 131 10.30 10.12 -5.62
CA MET A 131 9.76 10.81 -4.44
C MET A 131 10.39 10.32 -3.15
N VAL A 132 10.42 8.99 -2.92
CA VAL A 132 10.87 8.45 -1.64
C VAL A 132 12.39 8.47 -1.45
N ARG A 133 13.19 8.57 -2.52
CA ARG A 133 14.64 8.76 -2.41
C ARG A 133 15.04 10.06 -1.70
N GLY A 134 14.15 11.04 -1.67
CA GLY A 134 14.35 12.27 -0.90
C GLY A 134 14.12 12.12 0.61
N LEU A 135 13.67 10.94 1.08
CA LEU A 135 13.35 10.68 2.47
C LEU A 135 14.43 9.84 3.15
N ASP A 136 14.63 10.09 4.46
CA ASP A 136 15.57 9.33 5.28
C ASP A 136 14.90 8.08 5.88
N ILE A 137 14.66 7.06 5.05
CA ILE A 137 13.94 5.84 5.44
C ILE A 137 14.91 4.80 5.99
N ASP A 138 14.67 4.32 7.23
CA ASP A 138 15.39 3.21 7.85
C ASP A 138 14.65 1.88 7.72
N MET A 139 13.33 1.94 7.55
CA MET A 139 12.50 0.75 7.42
C MET A 139 11.27 1.02 6.55
N ILE A 140 10.93 0.04 5.71
CA ILE A 140 9.64 -0.01 4.99
C ILE A 140 8.81 -1.12 5.63
N VAL A 141 7.58 -0.77 6.04
CA VAL A 141 6.64 -1.69 6.69
C VAL A 141 5.42 -1.85 5.78
N PRO A 142 5.34 -2.95 5.01
CA PRO A 142 4.16 -3.25 4.22
C PRO A 142 3.02 -3.75 5.10
N GLN A 143 1.80 -3.73 4.56
CA GLN A 143 0.62 -4.22 5.27
C GLN A 143 0.66 -5.74 5.47
N HIS A 144 1.26 -6.48 4.56
CA HIS A 144 1.40 -7.94 4.59
C HIS A 144 2.84 -8.35 4.37
N GLY A 145 3.29 -9.38 5.12
CA GLY A 145 4.63 -9.93 4.99
C GLY A 145 5.67 -9.29 5.90
N ALA A 146 6.94 -9.43 5.54
CA ALA A 146 8.05 -9.02 6.37
C ALA A 146 8.45 -7.55 6.14
N PRO A 147 8.83 -6.78 7.18
CA PRO A 147 9.35 -5.44 7.00
C PRO A 147 10.74 -5.47 6.34
N ILE A 148 11.04 -4.46 5.52
CA ILE A 148 12.34 -4.29 4.88
C ILE A 148 13.14 -3.31 5.75
N LYS A 149 14.27 -3.75 6.32
CA LYS A 149 14.99 -3.00 7.34
C LYS A 149 16.44 -2.71 6.97
N GLY A 150 16.83 -1.47 7.22
CA GLY A 150 18.18 -0.95 7.02
C GLY A 150 18.34 -0.27 5.65
N LYS A 151 19.22 0.74 5.62
CA LYS A 151 19.44 1.61 4.44
C LYS A 151 19.76 0.80 3.17
N HIS A 152 20.52 -0.28 3.31
CA HIS A 152 20.92 -1.12 2.19
C HIS A 152 19.69 -1.82 1.57
N ALA A 153 18.91 -2.55 2.37
CA ALA A 153 17.73 -3.26 1.88
C ALA A 153 16.64 -2.30 1.36
N VAL A 154 16.46 -1.15 2.01
CA VAL A 154 15.55 -0.09 1.55
C VAL A 154 15.97 0.43 0.18
N ALA A 155 17.28 0.71 -0.02
CA ALA A 155 17.79 1.15 -1.32
C ALA A 155 17.65 0.07 -2.40
N GLN A 156 17.94 -1.20 -2.07
CA GLN A 156 17.70 -2.32 -2.98
C GLN A 156 16.22 -2.39 -3.40
N PHE A 157 15.30 -2.25 -2.45
CA PHE A 157 13.86 -2.30 -2.73
C PHE A 157 13.40 -1.17 -3.63
N ILE A 158 13.82 0.07 -3.35
CA ILE A 158 13.48 1.23 -4.18
C ILE A 158 14.01 1.03 -5.62
N ASN A 159 15.25 0.55 -5.77
CA ASN A 159 15.84 0.28 -7.07
C ASN A 159 15.12 -0.85 -7.81
N TRP A 160 14.75 -1.92 -7.12
CA TRP A 160 13.98 -3.00 -7.69
C TRP A 160 12.60 -2.53 -8.17
N ALA A 161 11.85 -1.80 -7.34
CA ALA A 161 10.55 -1.27 -7.69
C ALA A 161 10.62 -0.34 -8.90
N GLU A 162 11.62 0.54 -8.96
CA GLU A 162 11.84 1.46 -10.08
C GLU A 162 12.02 0.75 -11.42
N ASN A 163 12.57 -0.47 -11.42
CA ASN A 163 12.88 -1.24 -12.62
C ASN A 163 11.89 -2.39 -12.89
N LEU A 164 10.86 -2.56 -12.04
CA LEU A 164 9.90 -3.65 -12.18
C LEU A 164 8.89 -3.37 -13.29
N SER A 165 8.83 -4.21 -14.32
CA SER A 165 7.70 -4.25 -15.26
C SER A 165 6.51 -4.95 -14.61
N CYS A 166 5.36 -4.28 -14.55
CA CYS A 166 4.19 -4.75 -13.82
C CYS A 166 2.87 -4.27 -14.44
N GLY A 167 1.76 -4.89 -14.05
CA GLY A 167 0.43 -4.49 -14.45
C GLY A 167 0.29 -4.35 -15.97
N ILE A 168 -0.05 -3.15 -16.41
CA ILE A 168 -0.30 -2.87 -17.83
C ILE A 168 0.95 -2.97 -18.71
N ASP A 169 2.16 -2.86 -18.14
CA ASP A 169 3.39 -3.07 -18.91
C ASP A 169 3.51 -4.51 -19.45
N LEU A 170 2.83 -5.45 -18.80
CA LEU A 170 2.85 -6.88 -19.14
C LEU A 170 1.64 -7.29 -19.99
N MET A 171 0.71 -6.37 -20.24
CA MET A 171 -0.52 -6.66 -20.98
C MET A 171 -0.30 -6.53 -22.49
N THR A 172 -0.97 -7.39 -23.24
CA THR A 172 -1.00 -7.38 -24.69
C THR A 172 -2.44 -7.52 -25.18
N THR A 173 -2.70 -7.36 -26.47
CA THR A 173 -4.02 -7.60 -27.07
C THR A 173 -4.53 -9.03 -26.83
N ASN A 174 -3.64 -10.00 -26.63
CA ASN A 174 -4.02 -11.38 -26.32
C ASN A 174 -4.69 -11.54 -24.95
N ASN A 175 -4.49 -10.60 -24.03
CA ASN A 175 -5.16 -10.59 -22.73
C ASN A 175 -6.60 -10.07 -22.81
N TYR A 176 -6.97 -9.44 -23.94
CA TYR A 176 -8.28 -8.79 -24.12
C TYR A 176 -8.97 -9.34 -25.38
N ARG A 177 -9.41 -10.58 -25.31
CA ARG A 177 -10.21 -11.23 -26.37
C ARG A 177 -11.41 -11.94 -25.74
N VAL A 178 -12.45 -12.13 -26.52
CA VAL A 178 -13.63 -12.90 -26.09
C VAL A 178 -13.19 -14.33 -25.79
N PRO A 179 -13.46 -14.87 -24.62
CA PRO A 179 -13.14 -16.26 -24.29
C PRO A 179 -13.96 -17.22 -25.15
N ASP A 180 -13.34 -18.29 -25.61
CA ASP A 180 -13.97 -19.36 -26.37
C ASP A 180 -14.16 -20.66 -25.57
N GLN A 181 -13.65 -20.68 -24.33
CA GLN A 181 -13.71 -21.86 -23.46
C GLN A 181 -14.68 -21.63 -22.28
N PRO A 182 -15.55 -22.60 -21.94
CA PRO A 182 -16.38 -22.54 -20.77
C PRO A 182 -15.53 -22.67 -19.50
N ILE A 183 -15.96 -21.98 -18.43
CA ILE A 183 -15.38 -22.17 -17.10
C ILE A 183 -15.88 -23.50 -16.54
N ALA A 184 -14.96 -24.44 -16.26
CA ALA A 184 -15.30 -25.65 -15.55
C ALA A 184 -15.69 -25.31 -14.11
N LEU A 185 -16.90 -25.68 -13.69
CA LEU A 185 -17.29 -25.61 -12.29
C LEU A 185 -16.51 -26.70 -11.53
N ALA A 186 -15.93 -26.31 -10.38
CA ALA A 186 -15.36 -27.29 -9.47
C ALA A 186 -16.46 -28.21 -8.97
N ALA A 187 -16.27 -29.52 -9.10
CA ALA A 187 -17.17 -30.54 -8.60
C ALA A 187 -17.14 -30.60 -7.07
#